data_2aa0deba06e848b53896e9a30ed24fa0
#
_entry.id   2aa0deba06e848b53896e9a30ed24fa0
#
_cell.length_a   1.000
_cell.length_b   1.000
_cell.length_c   1.000
_cell.angle_alpha   90.00
_cell.angle_beta   90.00
_cell.angle_gamma   90.00
#
_symmetry.space_group_name_H-M   'P 1'
#
loop_
_entity.id
_entity.type
_entity.pdbx_description
1 polymer ?
#
loop_
_entity_poly.entity_id
_entity_poly.type
_entity_poly.pdbx_seq_one_letter_code
_entity_poly.pdbx_strand_id
1 'polypeptide(L)'
;MASATSILWLSIALGSGYLWILPRDKTVLRAVWKTLPVLLLALYAFAIDAPPLLVAALALGALGDLSLAFDGERAFIGGVAAFLLAHVAYVLLLISIADPSIAFAALWRVVAGGLIAVLTLGVLVRIWKPAGRLALPIGLYILLFMAFVWLTLGLQNPLVFVGASLFMLSDLILTMRKYWFGPDHPMDGVAAYIVWVTYYAAQVVLTLTLSIY
;
A
#
# COMPACT_ATOMS: atom_id res chain seq x y z
N MET A 1 17.96 -7.65 -19.14
CA MET A 1 16.56 -7.25 -19.43
C MET A 1 15.60 -8.43 -19.48
N ALA A 2 15.82 -9.51 -20.26
CA ALA A 2 14.90 -10.66 -20.29
C ALA A 2 14.62 -11.29 -18.90
N SER A 3 15.63 -11.38 -18.03
CA SER A 3 15.49 -11.94 -16.67
C SER A 3 14.62 -11.04 -15.74
N ALA A 4 14.77 -9.72 -15.82
CA ALA A 4 13.96 -8.81 -15.00
C ALA A 4 12.48 -8.86 -15.40
N THR A 5 12.19 -8.87 -16.69
CA THR A 5 10.81 -9.02 -17.20
C THR A 5 10.17 -10.34 -16.74
N SER A 6 10.95 -11.43 -16.67
CA SER A 6 10.46 -12.70 -16.15
C SER A 6 10.11 -12.63 -14.65
N ILE A 7 10.89 -11.89 -13.85
CA ILE A 7 10.59 -11.65 -12.42
C ILE A 7 9.24 -10.92 -12.28
N LEU A 8 9.02 -9.88 -13.09
CA LEU A 8 7.76 -9.12 -13.07
C LEU A 8 6.56 -10.02 -13.40
N TRP A 9 6.65 -10.81 -14.48
CA TRP A 9 5.56 -11.71 -14.86
C TRP A 9 5.30 -12.80 -13.82
N LEU A 10 6.35 -13.32 -13.19
CA LEU A 10 6.21 -14.28 -12.09
C LEU A 10 5.51 -13.63 -10.89
N SER A 11 5.88 -12.39 -10.54
CA SER A 11 5.17 -11.64 -9.50
C SER A 11 3.68 -11.52 -9.82
N ILE A 12 3.33 -11.09 -11.05
CA ILE A 12 1.93 -10.93 -11.48
C ILE A 12 1.17 -12.25 -11.42
N ALA A 13 1.77 -13.34 -11.88
CA ALA A 13 1.16 -14.66 -11.84
C ALA A 13 0.88 -15.13 -10.40
N LEU A 14 1.86 -14.96 -9.49
CA LEU A 14 1.71 -15.34 -8.09
C LEU A 14 0.73 -14.41 -7.35
N GLY A 15 0.77 -13.11 -7.61
CA GLY A 15 -0.15 -12.14 -7.01
C GLY A 15 -1.60 -12.38 -7.40
N SER A 16 -1.84 -12.73 -8.66
CA SER A 16 -3.16 -13.16 -9.15
C SER A 16 -3.55 -14.53 -8.57
N GLY A 17 -2.60 -15.47 -8.52
CA GLY A 17 -2.81 -16.80 -7.94
C GLY A 17 -3.15 -16.79 -6.45
N TYR A 18 -2.68 -15.77 -5.70
CA TYR A 18 -3.02 -15.66 -4.28
C TYR A 18 -4.52 -15.52 -4.03
N LEU A 19 -5.30 -15.00 -4.98
CA LEU A 19 -6.76 -14.93 -4.87
C LEU A 19 -7.42 -16.30 -4.63
N TRP A 20 -6.83 -17.39 -5.14
CA TRP A 20 -7.30 -18.77 -4.91
C TRP A 20 -6.92 -19.30 -3.52
N ILE A 21 -5.89 -18.74 -2.92
CA ILE A 21 -5.36 -19.15 -1.61
C ILE A 21 -5.94 -18.30 -0.48
N LEU A 22 -6.39 -17.08 -0.79
CA LEU A 22 -6.86 -16.10 0.17
C LEU A 22 -7.98 -16.60 1.13
N PRO A 23 -8.98 -17.41 0.69
CA PRO A 23 -10.01 -17.92 1.58
C PRO A 23 -9.57 -19.11 2.45
N ARG A 24 -8.35 -19.65 2.25
CA ARG A 24 -7.85 -20.80 3.00
C ARG A 24 -7.32 -20.40 4.38
N ASP A 25 -7.12 -21.40 5.24
CA ASP A 25 -6.57 -21.20 6.58
C ASP A 25 -5.20 -20.51 6.54
N LYS A 26 -4.90 -19.80 7.61
CA LYS A 26 -3.64 -19.08 7.78
C LYS A 26 -2.51 -20.05 8.08
N THR A 27 -1.80 -20.47 7.06
CA THR A 27 -0.64 -21.37 7.10
C THR A 27 0.63 -20.62 6.70
N VAL A 28 1.79 -21.19 7.02
CA VAL A 28 3.08 -20.69 6.55
C VAL A 28 3.12 -20.62 5.01
N LEU A 29 2.57 -21.61 4.32
CA LEU A 29 2.47 -21.63 2.86
C LEU A 29 1.68 -20.43 2.34
N ARG A 30 0.53 -20.12 2.97
CA ARG A 30 -0.27 -18.94 2.62
C ARG A 30 0.49 -17.63 2.88
N ALA A 31 1.25 -17.56 3.99
CA ALA A 31 2.10 -16.41 4.31
C ALA A 31 3.17 -16.18 3.24
N VAL A 32 3.88 -17.24 2.85
CA VAL A 32 4.88 -17.19 1.77
C VAL A 32 4.24 -16.74 0.46
N TRP A 33 3.08 -17.31 0.11
CA TRP A 33 2.41 -16.95 -1.14
C TRP A 33 1.88 -15.51 -1.15
N LYS A 34 1.50 -14.96 -0.01
CA LYS A 34 1.11 -13.55 0.13
C LYS A 34 2.30 -12.61 -0.04
N THR A 35 3.44 -12.95 0.57
CA THR A 35 4.64 -12.11 0.62
C THR A 35 5.42 -12.11 -0.70
N LEU A 36 5.50 -13.28 -1.34
CA LEU A 36 6.39 -13.50 -2.49
C LEU A 36 6.10 -12.56 -3.69
N PRO A 37 4.85 -12.26 -4.08
CA PRO A 37 4.58 -11.34 -5.17
C PRO A 37 5.22 -9.96 -4.99
N VAL A 38 5.07 -9.36 -3.81
CA VAL A 38 5.61 -8.02 -3.53
C VAL A 38 7.13 -8.05 -3.37
N LEU A 39 7.67 -9.12 -2.79
CA LEU A 39 9.12 -9.34 -2.75
C LEU A 39 9.72 -9.47 -4.16
N LEU A 40 9.03 -10.12 -5.09
CA LEU A 40 9.46 -10.19 -6.49
C LEU A 40 9.38 -8.83 -7.18
N LEU A 41 8.44 -7.94 -6.83
CA LEU A 41 8.45 -6.55 -7.31
C LEU A 41 9.68 -5.79 -6.79
N ALA A 42 10.07 -6.00 -5.53
CA ALA A 42 11.31 -5.41 -4.98
C ALA A 42 12.55 -5.92 -5.73
N LEU A 43 12.62 -7.23 -6.01
CA LEU A 43 13.71 -7.83 -6.79
C LEU A 43 13.71 -7.34 -8.24
N TYR A 44 12.53 -7.18 -8.86
CA TYR A 44 12.40 -6.59 -10.19
C TYR A 44 12.94 -5.16 -10.20
N ALA A 45 12.48 -4.32 -9.26
CA ALA A 45 12.93 -2.93 -9.15
C ALA A 45 14.46 -2.85 -8.94
N PHE A 46 15.03 -3.71 -8.10
CA PHE A 46 16.46 -3.82 -7.90
C PHE A 46 17.20 -4.24 -9.19
N ALA A 47 16.66 -5.22 -9.92
CA ALA A 47 17.29 -5.75 -11.14
C ALA A 47 17.29 -4.77 -12.34
N ILE A 48 16.47 -3.71 -12.28
CA ILE A 48 16.41 -2.66 -13.30
C ILE A 48 17.03 -1.34 -12.82
N ASP A 49 17.80 -1.37 -11.73
CA ASP A 49 18.44 -0.21 -11.12
C ASP A 49 17.47 0.94 -10.78
N ALA A 50 16.24 0.58 -10.35
CA ALA A 50 15.24 1.55 -9.89
C ALA A 50 15.71 2.27 -8.60
N PRO A 51 15.12 3.43 -8.27
CA PRO A 51 15.50 4.18 -7.07
C PRO A 51 15.56 3.30 -5.81
N PRO A 52 16.63 3.37 -5.01
CA PRO A 52 16.79 2.51 -3.82
C PRO A 52 15.65 2.66 -2.80
N LEU A 53 15.03 3.85 -2.72
CA LEU A 53 13.87 4.08 -1.86
C LEU A 53 12.62 3.33 -2.35
N LEU A 54 12.46 3.12 -3.66
CA LEU A 54 11.39 2.27 -4.20
C LEU A 54 11.61 0.81 -3.82
N VAL A 55 12.84 0.32 -3.99
CA VAL A 55 13.22 -1.06 -3.60
C VAL A 55 12.97 -1.28 -2.10
N ALA A 56 13.38 -0.32 -1.26
CA ALA A 56 13.16 -0.38 0.19
C ALA A 56 11.66 -0.38 0.54
N ALA A 57 10.86 0.48 -0.11
CA ALA A 57 9.41 0.54 0.12
C ALA A 57 8.72 -0.80 -0.21
N LEU A 58 9.07 -1.42 -1.34
CA LEU A 58 8.54 -2.71 -1.75
C LEU A 58 8.98 -3.84 -0.80
N ALA A 59 10.24 -3.87 -0.40
CA ALA A 59 10.76 -4.87 0.54
C ALA A 59 10.08 -4.76 1.92
N LEU A 60 9.91 -3.53 2.42
CA LEU A 60 9.17 -3.27 3.67
C LEU A 60 7.69 -3.62 3.53
N GLY A 61 7.08 -3.38 2.38
CA GLY A 61 5.72 -3.85 2.06
C GLY A 61 5.61 -5.37 2.14
N ALA A 62 6.57 -6.10 1.56
CA ALA A 62 6.61 -7.56 1.65
C ALA A 62 6.77 -8.05 3.11
N LEU A 63 7.58 -7.37 3.93
CA LEU A 63 7.68 -7.65 5.37
C LEU A 63 6.36 -7.39 6.11
N GLY A 64 5.65 -6.34 5.73
CA GLY A 64 4.30 -6.05 6.22
C GLY A 64 3.33 -7.17 5.88
N ASP A 65 3.35 -7.66 4.64
CA ASP A 65 2.54 -8.79 4.19
C ASP A 65 2.82 -10.07 4.96
N LEU A 66 4.11 -10.36 5.19
CA LEU A 66 4.53 -11.50 5.99
C LEU A 66 3.98 -11.41 7.42
N SER A 67 4.13 -10.24 8.05
CA SER A 67 3.66 -10.01 9.42
C SER A 67 2.14 -10.16 9.51
N LEU A 68 1.37 -9.51 8.61
CA LEU A 68 -0.09 -9.59 8.59
C LEU A 68 -0.65 -10.94 8.13
N ALA A 69 0.19 -11.87 7.69
CA ALA A 69 -0.23 -13.23 7.36
C ALA A 69 -0.52 -14.08 8.59
N PHE A 70 -0.01 -13.68 9.75
CA PHE A 70 -0.20 -14.37 11.03
C PHE A 70 -1.19 -13.63 11.93
N ASP A 71 -1.78 -14.37 12.87
CA ASP A 71 -2.68 -13.81 13.87
C ASP A 71 -1.90 -13.26 15.08
N GLY A 72 -2.56 -12.37 15.80
CA GLY A 72 -2.07 -11.82 17.06
C GLY A 72 -1.64 -10.36 16.96
N GLU A 73 -1.61 -9.73 18.14
CA GLU A 73 -1.33 -8.30 18.27
C GLU A 73 0.10 -7.95 17.81
N ARG A 74 1.08 -8.79 18.11
CA ARG A 74 2.47 -8.57 17.72
C ARG A 74 2.66 -8.62 16.21
N ALA A 75 2.00 -9.58 15.54
CA ALA A 75 2.01 -9.69 14.09
C ALA A 75 1.34 -8.47 13.44
N PHE A 76 0.21 -8.02 13.99
CA PHE A 76 -0.47 -6.81 13.52
C PHE A 76 0.42 -5.56 13.70
N ILE A 77 1.00 -5.33 14.88
CA ILE A 77 1.88 -4.19 15.14
C ILE A 77 3.11 -4.23 14.24
N GLY A 78 3.73 -5.41 14.06
CA GLY A 78 4.87 -5.59 13.15
C GLY A 78 4.51 -5.25 11.70
N GLY A 79 3.34 -5.67 11.24
CA GLY A 79 2.84 -5.35 9.91
C GLY A 79 2.60 -3.85 9.71
N VAL A 80 1.91 -3.21 10.66
CA VAL A 80 1.68 -1.75 10.64
C VAL A 80 3.01 -0.99 10.65
N ALA A 81 3.98 -1.39 11.48
CA ALA A 81 5.29 -0.75 11.51
C ALA A 81 6.05 -0.90 10.19
N ALA A 82 6.03 -2.09 9.58
CA ALA A 82 6.67 -2.32 8.29
C ALA A 82 6.02 -1.48 7.18
N PHE A 83 4.70 -1.42 7.10
CA PHE A 83 3.99 -0.55 6.15
C PHE A 83 4.22 0.93 6.43
N LEU A 84 4.30 1.35 7.70
CA LEU A 84 4.65 2.73 8.04
C LEU A 84 6.03 3.11 7.46
N LEU A 85 7.03 2.24 7.65
CA LEU A 85 8.37 2.46 7.09
C LEU A 85 8.37 2.43 5.56
N ALA A 86 7.56 1.56 4.93
CA ALA A 86 7.36 1.56 3.48
C ALA A 86 6.82 2.91 2.98
N HIS A 87 5.83 3.48 3.67
CA HIS A 87 5.29 4.80 3.33
C HIS A 87 6.31 5.92 3.56
N VAL A 88 7.15 5.84 4.59
CA VAL A 88 8.27 6.77 4.77
C VAL A 88 9.20 6.72 3.56
N ALA A 89 9.57 5.53 3.09
CA ALA A 89 10.43 5.38 1.91
C ALA A 89 9.77 5.95 0.64
N TYR A 90 8.48 5.69 0.41
CA TYR A 90 7.72 6.31 -0.69
C TYR A 90 7.67 7.84 -0.58
N VAL A 91 7.39 8.38 0.60
CA VAL A 91 7.34 9.85 0.82
C VAL A 91 8.70 10.49 0.56
N LEU A 92 9.79 9.89 1.04
CA LEU A 92 11.14 10.40 0.79
C LEU A 92 11.50 10.36 -0.69
N LEU A 93 11.13 9.30 -1.42
CA LEU A 93 11.29 9.24 -2.87
C LEU A 93 10.50 10.35 -3.55
N LEU A 94 9.23 10.51 -3.20
CA LEU A 94 8.36 11.50 -3.83
C LEU A 94 8.80 12.94 -3.55
N ILE A 95 9.29 13.24 -2.34
CA ILE A 95 9.85 14.57 -2.03
C ILE A 95 11.03 14.90 -2.95
N SER A 96 11.82 13.91 -3.36
CA SER A 96 12.99 14.15 -4.24
C SER A 96 12.63 14.35 -5.72
N ILE A 97 11.41 13.96 -6.15
CA ILE A 97 11.02 13.97 -7.58
C ILE A 97 9.74 14.78 -7.88
N ALA A 98 8.94 15.12 -6.87
CA ALA A 98 7.69 15.85 -7.06
C ALA A 98 7.95 17.36 -7.25
N ASP A 99 7.24 17.95 -8.20
CA ASP A 99 7.18 19.38 -8.41
C ASP A 99 5.85 19.92 -7.89
N PRO A 100 5.85 20.75 -6.82
CA PRO A 100 4.64 21.33 -6.27
C PRO A 100 3.82 22.15 -7.28
N SER A 101 4.46 22.76 -8.29
CA SER A 101 3.77 23.55 -9.31
C SER A 101 2.82 22.71 -10.14
N ILE A 102 3.17 21.44 -10.38
CA ILE A 102 2.32 20.47 -11.11
C ILE A 102 1.05 20.13 -10.33
N ALA A 103 1.14 20.08 -8.99
CA ALA A 103 -0.02 19.76 -8.13
C ALA A 103 -1.15 20.79 -8.27
N PHE A 104 -0.82 22.03 -8.62
CA PHE A 104 -1.78 23.12 -8.81
C PHE A 104 -2.05 23.45 -10.28
N ALA A 105 -1.38 22.77 -11.24
CA ALA A 105 -1.47 23.08 -12.67
C ALA A 105 -2.83 22.71 -13.32
N ALA A 106 -3.61 21.84 -12.67
CA ALA A 106 -4.89 21.37 -13.22
C ALA A 106 -5.95 21.24 -12.13
N LEU A 107 -7.19 21.66 -12.46
CA LEU A 107 -8.31 21.63 -11.51
C LEU A 107 -8.55 20.24 -10.90
N TRP A 108 -8.44 19.17 -11.67
CA TRP A 108 -8.66 17.82 -11.15
C TRP A 108 -7.67 17.44 -10.04
N ARG A 109 -6.42 17.93 -10.10
CA ARG A 109 -5.40 17.68 -9.05
C ARG A 109 -5.76 18.38 -7.74
N VAL A 110 -6.20 19.62 -7.84
CA VAL A 110 -6.66 20.40 -6.68
C VAL A 110 -7.89 19.76 -6.04
N VAL A 111 -8.87 19.38 -6.86
CA VAL A 111 -10.09 18.70 -6.40
C VAL A 111 -9.74 17.34 -5.76
N ALA A 112 -8.90 16.54 -6.40
CA ALA A 112 -8.46 15.26 -5.85
C ALA A 112 -7.73 15.43 -4.51
N GLY A 113 -6.81 16.40 -4.41
CA GLY A 113 -6.12 16.73 -3.17
C GLY A 113 -7.08 17.14 -2.05
N GLY A 114 -8.08 17.97 -2.37
CA GLY A 114 -9.11 18.37 -1.42
C GLY A 114 -9.97 17.19 -0.94
N LEU A 115 -10.40 16.33 -1.86
CA LEU A 115 -11.17 15.13 -1.52
C LEU A 115 -10.38 14.17 -0.62
N ILE A 116 -9.11 13.94 -0.93
CA ILE A 116 -8.24 13.09 -0.10
C ILE A 116 -8.08 13.69 1.30
N ALA A 117 -7.87 15.00 1.42
CA ALA A 117 -7.77 15.65 2.71
C ALA A 117 -9.06 15.48 3.53
N VAL A 118 -10.23 15.70 2.92
CA VAL A 118 -11.53 15.54 3.59
C VAL A 118 -11.75 14.09 4.02
N LEU A 119 -11.49 13.11 3.13
CA LEU A 119 -11.63 11.69 3.45
C LEU A 119 -10.69 11.28 4.59
N THR A 120 -9.43 11.69 4.50
CA THR A 120 -8.40 11.36 5.52
C THR A 120 -8.77 11.93 6.89
N LEU A 121 -9.18 13.21 6.94
CA LEU A 121 -9.63 13.85 8.18
C LEU A 121 -10.90 13.18 8.73
N GLY A 122 -11.84 12.82 7.86
CA GLY A 122 -13.04 12.08 8.24
C GLY A 122 -12.73 10.74 8.89
N VAL A 123 -11.81 9.97 8.29
CA VAL A 123 -11.35 8.70 8.86
C VAL A 123 -10.63 8.91 10.19
N LEU A 124 -9.75 9.91 10.27
CA LEU A 124 -9.01 10.23 11.48
C LEU A 124 -9.95 10.56 12.66
N VAL A 125 -10.94 11.42 12.42
CA VAL A 125 -11.94 11.76 13.44
C VAL A 125 -12.75 10.54 13.86
N ARG A 126 -13.13 9.71 12.90
CA ARG A 126 -13.99 8.53 13.14
C ARG A 126 -13.27 7.42 13.91
N ILE A 127 -11.96 7.24 13.67
CA ILE A 127 -11.18 6.16 14.28
C ILE A 127 -10.55 6.56 15.62
N TRP A 128 -10.48 7.85 15.92
CA TRP A 128 -9.75 8.37 17.09
C TRP A 128 -10.19 7.73 18.41
N LYS A 129 -11.50 7.66 18.65
CA LYS A 129 -12.04 7.04 19.86
C LYS A 129 -11.91 5.51 19.88
N PRO A 130 -12.30 4.77 18.80
CA PRO A 130 -12.16 3.31 18.76
C PRO A 130 -10.72 2.82 18.87
N ALA A 131 -9.74 3.58 18.37
CA ALA A 131 -8.33 3.21 18.41
C ALA A 131 -7.71 3.26 19.80
N GLY A 132 -8.29 3.99 20.76
CA GLY A 132 -7.83 4.06 22.13
C GLY A 132 -6.35 4.44 22.25
N ARG A 133 -5.53 3.59 22.86
CA ARG A 133 -4.07 3.85 23.02
C ARG A 133 -3.30 3.88 21.71
N LEU A 134 -3.84 3.30 20.63
CA LEU A 134 -3.24 3.30 19.31
C LEU A 134 -3.68 4.50 18.46
N ALA A 135 -4.50 5.42 18.97
CA ALA A 135 -5.01 6.56 18.22
C ALA A 135 -3.89 7.45 17.66
N LEU A 136 -2.87 7.74 18.46
CA LEU A 136 -1.74 8.56 18.01
C LEU A 136 -0.89 7.85 16.94
N PRO A 137 -0.41 6.62 17.12
CA PRO A 137 0.31 5.90 16.06
C PRO A 137 -0.49 5.75 14.77
N ILE A 138 -1.78 5.42 14.86
CA ILE A 138 -2.66 5.28 13.70
C ILE A 138 -2.90 6.65 13.04
N GLY A 139 -3.08 7.70 13.82
CA GLY A 139 -3.23 9.05 13.31
C GLY A 139 -1.99 9.51 12.51
N LEU A 140 -0.79 9.27 13.05
CA LEU A 140 0.46 9.55 12.32
C LEU A 140 0.58 8.73 11.05
N TYR A 141 0.19 7.46 11.07
CA TYR A 141 0.15 6.61 9.88
C TYR A 141 -0.79 7.18 8.82
N ILE A 142 -2.02 7.59 9.20
CA ILE A 142 -3.01 8.19 8.30
C ILE A 142 -2.50 9.51 7.70
N LEU A 143 -1.85 10.37 8.48
CA LEU A 143 -1.29 11.63 7.99
C LEU A 143 -0.10 11.41 7.04
N LEU A 144 0.78 10.47 7.36
CA LEU A 144 1.88 10.09 6.47
C LEU A 144 1.34 9.53 5.14
N PHE A 145 0.29 8.72 5.21
CA PHE A 145 -0.38 8.19 4.04
C PHE A 145 -1.01 9.29 3.18
N MET A 146 -1.65 10.27 3.81
CA MET A 146 -2.16 11.45 3.11
C MET A 146 -1.03 12.18 2.38
N ALA A 147 0.11 12.40 3.06
CA ALA A 147 1.27 13.04 2.44
C ALA A 147 1.78 12.23 1.24
N PHE A 148 1.84 10.91 1.36
CA PHE A 148 2.22 10.01 0.25
C PHE A 148 1.32 10.24 -0.98
N VAL A 149 0.00 10.16 -0.82
CA VAL A 149 -0.93 10.34 -1.95
C VAL A 149 -0.87 11.77 -2.50
N TRP A 150 -0.77 12.76 -1.63
CA TRP A 150 -0.69 14.18 -2.02
C TRP A 150 0.55 14.50 -2.87
N LEU A 151 1.71 13.99 -2.49
CA LEU A 151 2.96 14.19 -3.23
C LEU A 151 2.88 13.64 -4.66
N THR A 152 2.11 12.57 -4.89
CA THR A 152 1.92 12.03 -6.25
C THR A 152 1.22 12.99 -7.20
N LEU A 153 0.42 13.94 -6.67
CA LEU A 153 -0.19 14.99 -7.48
C LEU A 153 0.84 15.97 -8.08
N GLY A 154 2.05 16.03 -7.52
CA GLY A 154 3.18 16.78 -8.05
C GLY A 154 3.97 16.08 -9.15
N LEU A 155 3.51 14.91 -9.64
CA LEU A 155 4.16 14.18 -10.73
C LEU A 155 3.41 14.34 -12.04
N GLN A 156 4.14 14.33 -13.16
CA GLN A 156 3.53 14.42 -14.49
C GLN A 156 2.69 13.18 -14.82
N ASN A 157 3.19 11.99 -14.46
CA ASN A 157 2.49 10.74 -14.71
C ASN A 157 1.32 10.53 -13.72
N PRO A 158 0.05 10.63 -14.15
CA PRO A 158 -1.11 10.48 -13.28
C PRO A 158 -1.30 9.05 -12.77
N LEU A 159 -0.68 8.06 -13.38
CA LEU A 159 -0.77 6.66 -12.93
C LEU A 159 -0.13 6.47 -11.55
N VAL A 160 0.86 7.30 -11.16
CA VAL A 160 1.41 7.25 -9.79
C VAL A 160 0.33 7.61 -8.77
N PHE A 161 -0.49 8.63 -9.06
CA PHE A 161 -1.63 8.99 -8.22
C PHE A 161 -2.67 7.87 -8.16
N VAL A 162 -2.95 7.19 -9.28
CA VAL A 162 -3.84 6.02 -9.29
C VAL A 162 -3.29 4.91 -8.40
N GLY A 163 -2.01 4.57 -8.52
CA GLY A 163 -1.36 3.56 -7.67
C GLY A 163 -1.44 3.89 -6.19
N ALA A 164 -1.11 5.13 -5.81
CA ALA A 164 -1.20 5.58 -4.42
C ALA A 164 -2.65 5.59 -3.90
N SER A 165 -3.63 5.96 -4.73
CA SER A 165 -5.04 5.94 -4.38
C SER A 165 -5.58 4.52 -4.17
N LEU A 166 -5.16 3.56 -4.99
CA LEU A 166 -5.47 2.14 -4.81
C LEU A 166 -4.90 1.61 -3.49
N PHE A 167 -3.68 2.01 -3.15
CA PHE A 167 -3.07 1.65 -1.87
C PHE A 167 -3.89 2.23 -0.71
N MET A 168 -4.25 3.52 -0.80
CA MET A 168 -5.10 4.18 0.20
C MET A 168 -6.44 3.47 0.39
N LEU A 169 -7.08 3.06 -0.71
CA LEU A 169 -8.34 2.31 -0.66
C LEU A 169 -8.16 0.96 0.05
N SER A 170 -7.07 0.25 -0.23
CA SER A 170 -6.73 -1.01 0.45
C SER A 170 -6.62 -0.82 1.97
N ASP A 171 -5.86 0.18 2.40
CA ASP A 171 -5.62 0.43 3.82
C ASP A 171 -6.86 0.94 4.55
N LEU A 172 -7.69 1.73 3.86
CA LEU A 172 -8.99 2.16 4.39
C LEU A 172 -9.88 0.94 4.66
N ILE A 173 -10.00 0.02 3.70
CA ILE A 173 -10.82 -1.19 3.84
C ILE A 173 -10.23 -2.12 4.91
N LEU A 174 -8.90 -2.25 4.98
CA LEU A 174 -8.23 -3.01 6.03
C LEU A 174 -8.54 -2.45 7.42
N THR A 175 -8.54 -1.11 7.54
CA THR A 175 -8.92 -0.41 8.77
C THR A 175 -10.38 -0.64 9.13
N MET A 176 -11.29 -0.58 8.14
CA MET A 176 -12.71 -0.89 8.35
C MET A 176 -12.92 -2.33 8.83
N ARG A 177 -12.22 -3.30 8.24
CA ARG A 177 -12.23 -4.69 8.68
C ARG A 177 -11.78 -4.84 10.14
N LYS A 178 -10.75 -4.14 10.54
CA LYS A 178 -10.19 -4.22 11.89
C LYS A 178 -11.09 -3.61 12.96
N TYR A 179 -11.71 -2.47 12.65
CA TYR A 179 -12.39 -1.66 13.68
C TYR A 179 -13.91 -1.63 13.58
N TRP A 180 -14.48 -1.98 12.40
CA TRP A 180 -15.93 -1.85 12.17
C TRP A 180 -16.61 -3.14 11.77
N PHE A 181 -15.95 -4.04 11.03
CA PHE A 181 -16.61 -5.26 10.56
C PHE A 181 -16.55 -6.37 11.61
N GLY A 182 -15.42 -6.75 12.08
CA GLY A 182 -15.25 -7.98 12.86
C GLY A 182 -15.30 -9.25 11.99
N PRO A 183 -14.85 -10.39 12.55
CA PRO A 183 -14.65 -11.63 11.79
C PRO A 183 -15.94 -12.27 11.26
N ASP A 184 -17.09 -12.03 11.92
CA ASP A 184 -18.38 -12.60 11.55
C ASP A 184 -19.19 -11.70 10.62
N HIS A 185 -18.65 -10.55 10.19
CA HIS A 185 -19.36 -9.62 9.33
C HIS A 185 -19.49 -10.21 7.91
N PRO A 186 -20.69 -10.18 7.29
CA PRO A 186 -20.94 -10.78 5.97
C PRO A 186 -19.99 -10.28 4.87
N MET A 187 -19.52 -9.04 5.00
CA MET A 187 -18.62 -8.42 4.03
C MET A 187 -17.15 -8.70 4.28
N ASP A 188 -16.75 -9.37 5.37
CA ASP A 188 -15.33 -9.55 5.72
C ASP A 188 -14.57 -10.31 4.63
N GLY A 189 -15.16 -11.39 4.10
CA GLY A 189 -14.58 -12.17 3.02
C GLY A 189 -14.38 -11.34 1.74
N VAL A 190 -15.42 -10.60 1.30
CA VAL A 190 -15.34 -9.74 0.12
C VAL A 190 -14.32 -8.63 0.32
N ALA A 191 -14.32 -8.01 1.49
CA ALA A 191 -13.36 -6.96 1.84
C ALA A 191 -11.92 -7.48 1.81
N ALA A 192 -11.66 -8.74 2.19
CA ALA A 192 -10.34 -9.34 2.07
C ALA A 192 -9.84 -9.40 0.62
N TYR A 193 -10.72 -9.77 -0.32
CA TYR A 193 -10.40 -9.76 -1.75
C TYR A 193 -10.12 -8.35 -2.26
N ILE A 194 -10.96 -7.37 -1.90
CA ILE A 194 -10.78 -5.98 -2.33
C ILE A 194 -9.45 -5.44 -1.79
N VAL A 195 -9.13 -5.68 -0.52
CA VAL A 195 -7.84 -5.30 0.08
C VAL A 195 -6.67 -5.85 -0.74
N TRP A 196 -6.69 -7.15 -1.05
CA TRP A 196 -5.58 -7.74 -1.81
C TRP A 196 -5.48 -7.19 -3.22
N VAL A 197 -6.59 -7.14 -3.96
CA VAL A 197 -6.60 -6.67 -5.35
C VAL A 197 -6.12 -5.23 -5.45
N THR A 198 -6.64 -4.33 -4.61
CA THR A 198 -6.28 -2.90 -4.64
C THR A 198 -4.84 -2.69 -4.17
N TYR A 199 -4.40 -3.38 -3.13
CA TYR A 199 -3.03 -3.33 -2.63
C TYR A 199 -2.02 -3.83 -3.67
N TYR A 200 -2.23 -5.04 -4.20
CA TYR A 200 -1.28 -5.63 -5.13
C TYR A 200 -1.23 -4.86 -6.47
N ALA A 201 -2.39 -4.43 -6.99
CA ALA A 201 -2.45 -3.54 -8.15
C ALA A 201 -1.70 -2.22 -7.90
N ALA A 202 -1.86 -1.63 -6.71
CA ALA A 202 -1.10 -0.44 -6.31
C ALA A 202 0.41 -0.67 -6.35
N GLN A 203 0.88 -1.78 -5.77
CA GLN A 203 2.31 -2.12 -5.76
C GLN A 203 2.88 -2.30 -7.18
N VAL A 204 2.13 -2.97 -8.07
CA VAL A 204 2.52 -3.11 -9.49
C VAL A 204 2.58 -1.75 -10.19
N VAL A 205 1.53 -0.94 -10.06
CA VAL A 205 1.47 0.38 -10.71
C VAL A 205 2.58 1.30 -10.20
N LEU A 206 2.78 1.37 -8.88
CA LEU A 206 3.84 2.18 -8.28
C LEU A 206 5.23 1.70 -8.71
N THR A 207 5.45 0.38 -8.76
CA THR A 207 6.72 -0.17 -9.24
C THR A 207 7.01 0.27 -10.67
N LEU A 208 6.06 0.09 -11.59
CA LEU A 208 6.24 0.40 -13.00
C LEU A 208 6.35 1.90 -13.28
N THR A 209 5.70 2.73 -12.48
CA THR A 209 5.66 4.17 -12.72
C THR A 209 6.74 4.96 -11.98
N LEU A 210 7.25 4.45 -10.85
CA LEU A 210 8.31 5.10 -10.09
C LEU A 210 9.71 4.59 -10.43
N SER A 211 9.81 3.46 -11.14
CA SER A 211 11.12 2.90 -11.55
C SER A 211 11.85 3.73 -12.63
N ILE A 212 11.18 4.70 -13.22
CA ILE A 212 11.77 5.54 -14.28
C ILE A 212 12.42 6.82 -13.75
N TYR A 213 12.31 7.08 -12.46
CA TYR A 213 12.93 8.22 -11.78
C TYR A 213 14.23 7.82 -11.11
#